data_3d73bf2fc12d80b475a3ea7e033ffd97
#
_entry.id   3d73bf2fc12d80b475a3ea7e033ffd97
#
_cell.length_a   1.000
_cell.length_b   1.000
_cell.length_c   1.000
_cell.angle_alpha   90.00
_cell.angle_beta   90.00
_cell.angle_gamma   90.00
#
_symmetry.space_group_name_H-M   'P 1'
#
loop_
_entity.id
_entity.type
_entity.pdbx_description
1 polymer ?
#
loop_
_entity_poly.entity_id
_entity_poly.type
_entity_poly.pdbx_seq_one_letter_code
_entity_poly.pdbx_strand_id
1 'polypeptide(L)'
;MHIVVCIKQVPDSAQIRVHPVTNTIMRQGVPAIVNPYDLFALEEALRLKDKFGGRVTMLCMGPPQAEDALRKCISFGATDAVLVTDRAFAGADTLATSYALTSAIRKISEEQAVDLVFTGKQTIDGDTAQVGPGIAKRLGWNLLTYVSKINEVDLDARTITVERRAEGGVQRLKTTLPSLITMLEGTNEMRFATMDDMLRAARVPVRKWNKDDAGIEDITKIGLKGSPTIVSKVFAPKPRKERADMQTIDRSEEHTSELQSH
;
A
#
# COMPACT_ATOMS: atom_id res chain seq x y z
N MET A 1 11.22 -18.44 -4.87
CA MET A 1 10.34 -17.67 -3.95
C MET A 1 9.21 -17.04 -4.73
N HIS A 2 7.99 -16.99 -4.19
CA HIS A 2 6.86 -16.29 -4.81
C HIS A 2 6.35 -15.19 -3.87
N ILE A 3 6.37 -13.96 -4.35
CA ILE A 3 5.95 -12.78 -3.59
C ILE A 3 4.76 -12.15 -4.30
N VAL A 4 3.70 -11.84 -3.55
CA VAL A 4 2.58 -11.04 -4.03
C VAL A 4 2.70 -9.64 -3.43
N VAL A 5 2.63 -8.61 -4.27
CA VAL A 5 2.61 -7.20 -3.82
C VAL A 5 1.26 -6.61 -4.12
N CYS A 6 0.52 -6.25 -3.08
CA CYS A 6 -0.74 -5.55 -3.21
C CYS A 6 -0.47 -4.05 -3.38
N ILE A 7 -1.04 -3.46 -4.42
CA ILE A 7 -0.96 -2.03 -4.69
C ILE A 7 -2.33 -1.41 -4.85
N LYS A 8 -2.39 -0.11 -4.71
CA LYS A 8 -3.57 0.69 -5.03
C LYS A 8 -3.22 1.81 -6.00
N GLN A 9 -4.07 2.01 -7.01
CA GLN A 9 -4.07 3.23 -7.79
C GLN A 9 -4.81 4.32 -7.01
N VAL A 10 -4.17 5.47 -6.80
CA VAL A 10 -4.71 6.59 -6.05
C VAL A 10 -4.61 7.88 -6.85
N PRO A 11 -5.47 8.89 -6.61
CA PRO A 11 -5.28 10.22 -7.18
C PRO A 11 -3.95 10.81 -6.71
N ASP A 12 -3.23 11.51 -7.59
CA ASP A 12 -2.04 12.27 -7.21
C ASP A 12 -2.44 13.45 -6.32
N SER A 13 -2.27 13.30 -5.01
CA SER A 13 -2.66 14.32 -4.03
C SER A 13 -1.91 15.64 -4.19
N ALA A 14 -0.71 15.62 -4.77
CA ALA A 14 0.07 16.84 -5.04
C ALA A 14 -0.57 17.73 -6.13
N GLN A 15 -1.45 17.16 -6.96
CA GLN A 15 -2.11 17.84 -8.06
C GLN A 15 -3.60 18.14 -7.80
N ILE A 16 -4.10 17.83 -6.61
CA ILE A 16 -5.49 18.13 -6.24
C ILE A 16 -5.68 19.65 -6.22
N ARG A 17 -6.58 20.14 -7.09
CA ARG A 17 -6.98 21.55 -7.15
C ARG A 17 -8.33 21.74 -6.49
N VAL A 18 -8.50 22.87 -5.82
CA VAL A 18 -9.80 23.30 -5.30
C VAL A 18 -10.46 24.21 -6.36
N HIS A 19 -11.72 23.95 -6.66
CA HIS A 19 -12.48 24.79 -7.58
C HIS A 19 -12.66 26.18 -6.98
N PRO A 20 -12.23 27.27 -7.64
CA PRO A 20 -12.14 28.60 -7.04
C PRO A 20 -13.49 29.19 -6.64
N VAL A 21 -14.58 28.77 -7.27
CA VAL A 21 -15.94 29.29 -6.99
C VAL A 21 -16.71 28.40 -6.01
N THR A 22 -16.65 27.10 -6.18
CA THR A 22 -17.44 26.15 -5.36
C THR A 22 -16.70 25.64 -4.13
N ASN A 23 -15.40 25.92 -4.01
CA ASN A 23 -14.50 25.41 -2.97
C ASN A 23 -14.56 23.86 -2.81
N THR A 24 -14.87 23.15 -3.91
CA THR A 24 -14.89 21.68 -3.94
C THR A 24 -13.61 21.16 -4.54
N ILE A 25 -13.19 19.98 -4.09
CA ILE A 25 -12.03 19.28 -4.66
C ILE A 25 -12.36 18.89 -6.09
N MET A 26 -11.57 19.39 -7.05
CA MET A 26 -11.64 18.99 -8.45
C MET A 26 -10.93 17.65 -8.63
N ARG A 27 -11.70 16.58 -8.74
CA ARG A 27 -11.16 15.23 -8.99
C ARG A 27 -11.01 14.92 -10.48
N GLN A 28 -11.72 15.63 -11.34
CA GLN A 28 -11.59 15.48 -12.78
C GLN A 28 -10.26 16.03 -13.27
N GLY A 29 -9.51 15.23 -14.03
CA GLY A 29 -8.21 15.61 -14.57
C GLY A 29 -7.03 15.47 -13.59
N VAL A 30 -7.24 14.95 -12.38
CA VAL A 30 -6.12 14.58 -11.50
C VAL A 30 -5.53 13.27 -11.99
N PRO A 31 -4.21 13.22 -12.31
CA PRO A 31 -3.55 11.99 -12.66
C PRO A 31 -3.71 10.92 -11.57
N ALA A 32 -3.83 9.68 -11.98
CA ALA A 32 -3.82 8.55 -11.07
C ALA A 32 -2.41 7.94 -11.05
N ILE A 33 -1.92 7.65 -9.85
CA ILE A 33 -0.57 7.11 -9.62
C ILE A 33 -0.63 5.82 -8.81
N VAL A 34 0.45 5.05 -8.82
CA VAL A 34 0.65 3.99 -7.82
C VAL A 34 0.79 4.65 -6.47
N ASN A 35 0.10 4.13 -5.46
CA ASN A 35 0.23 4.63 -4.09
C ASN A 35 1.71 4.66 -3.66
N PRO A 36 2.26 5.81 -3.23
CA PRO A 36 3.68 5.94 -2.91
C PRO A 36 4.19 4.93 -1.87
N TYR A 37 3.38 4.58 -0.87
CA TYR A 37 3.77 3.57 0.12
C TYR A 37 3.92 2.17 -0.50
N ASP A 38 3.17 1.85 -1.53
CA ASP A 38 3.24 0.54 -2.18
C ASP A 38 4.50 0.39 -3.04
N LEU A 39 5.11 1.50 -3.47
CA LEU A 39 6.38 1.48 -4.19
C LEU A 39 7.54 0.98 -3.31
N PHE A 40 7.54 1.30 -2.00
CA PHE A 40 8.53 0.74 -1.07
C PHE A 40 8.36 -0.78 -0.91
N ALA A 41 7.11 -1.24 -0.89
CA ALA A 41 6.79 -2.67 -0.86
C ALA A 41 7.23 -3.38 -2.13
N LEU A 42 7.00 -2.77 -3.30
CA LEU A 42 7.41 -3.30 -4.59
C LEU A 42 8.94 -3.39 -4.69
N GLU A 43 9.67 -2.32 -4.37
CA GLU A 43 11.13 -2.33 -4.47
C GLU A 43 11.75 -3.40 -3.57
N GLU A 44 11.25 -3.56 -2.34
CA GLU A 44 11.75 -4.59 -1.46
C GLU A 44 11.47 -6.01 -1.99
N ALA A 45 10.29 -6.25 -2.55
CA ALA A 45 9.96 -7.50 -3.21
C ALA A 45 10.88 -7.78 -4.42
N LEU A 46 11.23 -6.76 -5.20
CA LEU A 46 12.15 -6.87 -6.32
C LEU A 46 13.58 -7.17 -5.86
N ARG A 47 14.05 -6.55 -4.76
CA ARG A 47 15.35 -6.84 -4.16
C ARG A 47 15.45 -8.29 -3.68
N LEU A 48 14.39 -8.82 -3.09
CA LEU A 48 14.33 -10.22 -2.70
C LEU A 48 14.32 -11.14 -3.92
N LYS A 49 13.58 -10.79 -4.97
CA LYS A 49 13.61 -11.52 -6.25
C LYS A 49 15.01 -11.51 -6.88
N ASP A 50 15.71 -10.39 -6.87
CA ASP A 50 17.07 -10.29 -7.41
C ASP A 50 18.05 -11.19 -6.62
N LYS A 51 17.88 -11.27 -5.31
CA LYS A 51 18.75 -12.06 -4.42
C LYS A 51 18.47 -13.55 -4.46
N PHE A 52 17.21 -13.96 -4.46
CA PHE A 52 16.80 -15.35 -4.28
C PHE A 52 16.17 -15.98 -5.53
N GLY A 53 15.98 -15.20 -6.57
CA GLY A 53 15.21 -15.63 -7.74
C GLY A 53 13.70 -15.71 -7.43
N GLY A 54 12.94 -16.17 -8.43
CA GLY A 54 11.52 -16.43 -8.28
C GLY A 54 10.63 -15.38 -8.95
N ARG A 55 9.42 -15.21 -8.42
CA ARG A 55 8.32 -14.48 -9.04
C ARG A 55 7.80 -13.37 -8.14
N VAL A 56 7.52 -12.20 -8.71
CA VAL A 56 6.81 -11.11 -8.06
C VAL A 56 5.53 -10.84 -8.85
N THR A 57 4.39 -11.14 -8.24
CA THR A 57 3.06 -10.91 -8.81
C THR A 57 2.44 -9.66 -8.20
N MET A 58 2.08 -8.70 -9.04
CA MET A 58 1.36 -7.51 -8.62
C MET A 58 -0.13 -7.80 -8.50
N LEU A 59 -0.76 -7.34 -7.44
CA LEU A 59 -2.20 -7.50 -7.22
C LEU A 59 -2.83 -6.12 -6.92
N CYS A 60 -3.85 -5.77 -7.68
CA CYS A 60 -4.64 -4.56 -7.46
C CYS A 60 -6.13 -4.88 -7.54
N MET A 61 -6.92 -4.35 -6.61
CA MET A 61 -8.38 -4.31 -6.75
C MET A 61 -8.78 -2.88 -7.12
N GLY A 62 -9.44 -2.72 -8.25
CA GLY A 62 -9.82 -1.40 -8.73
C GLY A 62 -10.62 -1.40 -10.02
N PRO A 63 -10.96 -0.21 -10.53
CA PRO A 63 -11.60 -0.06 -11.83
C PRO A 63 -10.64 -0.44 -12.97
N PRO A 64 -11.15 -0.67 -14.20
CA PRO A 64 -10.32 -1.11 -15.33
C PRO A 64 -9.07 -0.27 -15.60
N GLN A 65 -9.12 1.04 -15.36
CA GLN A 65 -7.99 1.96 -15.54
C GLN A 65 -6.84 1.72 -14.52
N ALA A 66 -7.06 0.98 -13.44
CA ALA A 66 -5.99 0.60 -12.51
C ALA A 66 -4.96 -0.35 -13.16
N GLU A 67 -5.24 -0.85 -14.37
CA GLU A 67 -4.26 -1.56 -15.18
C GLU A 67 -2.99 -0.74 -15.44
N ASP A 68 -3.11 0.58 -15.60
CA ASP A 68 -1.96 1.47 -15.85
C ASP A 68 -0.96 1.45 -14.69
N ALA A 69 -1.47 1.43 -13.46
CA ALA A 69 -0.63 1.29 -12.27
C ALA A 69 0.10 -0.06 -12.23
N LEU A 70 -0.58 -1.15 -12.60
CA LEU A 70 0.03 -2.48 -12.68
C LEU A 70 1.09 -2.56 -13.79
N ARG A 71 0.84 -1.98 -14.96
CA ARG A 71 1.83 -1.90 -16.05
C ARG A 71 3.07 -1.11 -15.64
N LYS A 72 2.89 -0.04 -14.87
CA LYS A 72 4.01 0.70 -14.29
C LYS A 72 4.84 -0.19 -13.36
N CYS A 73 4.21 -1.00 -12.51
CA CYS A 73 4.92 -1.94 -11.64
C CYS A 73 5.65 -3.04 -12.42
N ILE A 74 5.05 -3.55 -13.51
CA ILE A 74 5.73 -4.51 -14.40
C ILE A 74 6.98 -3.88 -15.02
N SER A 75 6.94 -2.59 -15.39
CA SER A 75 8.13 -1.91 -15.95
C SER A 75 9.26 -1.75 -14.94
N PHE A 76 9.00 -1.78 -13.65
CA PHE A 76 10.04 -1.80 -12.62
C PHE A 76 10.67 -3.19 -12.39
N GLY A 77 10.10 -4.25 -12.94
CA GLY A 77 10.67 -5.60 -12.83
C GLY A 77 9.73 -6.67 -12.26
N ALA A 78 8.48 -6.34 -11.95
CA ALA A 78 7.50 -7.35 -11.55
C ALA A 78 7.29 -8.37 -12.68
N THR A 79 7.01 -9.62 -12.32
CA THR A 79 6.92 -10.72 -13.26
C THR A 79 5.61 -10.69 -14.04
N ASP A 80 4.51 -10.48 -13.32
CA ASP A 80 3.16 -10.44 -13.86
C ASP A 80 2.22 -9.65 -12.93
N ALA A 81 0.96 -9.51 -13.36
CA ALA A 81 -0.02 -8.76 -12.61
C ALA A 81 -1.44 -9.31 -12.75
N VAL A 82 -2.21 -9.12 -11.67
CA VAL A 82 -3.64 -9.44 -11.58
C VAL A 82 -4.40 -8.18 -11.18
N LEU A 83 -5.38 -7.81 -11.98
CA LEU A 83 -6.36 -6.77 -11.69
C LEU A 83 -7.69 -7.42 -11.31
N VAL A 84 -8.07 -7.31 -10.05
CA VAL A 84 -9.40 -7.70 -9.57
C VAL A 84 -10.36 -6.55 -9.86
N THR A 85 -11.23 -6.75 -10.85
CA THR A 85 -12.10 -5.69 -11.38
C THR A 85 -13.49 -6.21 -11.72
N ASP A 86 -14.48 -5.72 -10.98
CA ASP A 86 -15.90 -6.00 -11.17
C ASP A 86 -16.70 -4.87 -10.52
N ARG A 87 -17.88 -4.57 -11.05
CA ARG A 87 -18.82 -3.62 -10.42
C ARG A 87 -19.24 -4.07 -9.02
N ALA A 88 -19.22 -5.37 -8.74
CA ALA A 88 -19.52 -5.93 -7.44
C ALA A 88 -18.57 -5.47 -6.32
N PHE A 89 -17.36 -5.04 -6.66
CA PHE A 89 -16.37 -4.53 -5.69
C PHE A 89 -16.52 -3.03 -5.41
N ALA A 90 -17.36 -2.31 -6.16
CA ALA A 90 -17.51 -0.87 -6.02
C ALA A 90 -17.97 -0.47 -4.62
N GLY A 91 -17.33 0.59 -4.08
CA GLY A 91 -17.67 1.13 -2.75
C GLY A 91 -17.22 0.27 -1.58
N ALA A 92 -16.33 -0.71 -1.81
CA ALA A 92 -15.76 -1.52 -0.76
C ALA A 92 -14.96 -0.67 0.25
N ASP A 93 -15.21 -0.90 1.53
CA ASP A 93 -14.35 -0.42 2.62
C ASP A 93 -13.14 -1.35 2.82
N THR A 94 -12.34 -1.12 3.87
CA THR A 94 -11.14 -1.92 4.17
C THR A 94 -11.46 -3.38 4.49
N LEU A 95 -12.63 -3.65 5.08
CA LEU A 95 -13.03 -5.01 5.43
C LEU A 95 -13.38 -5.82 4.18
N ALA A 96 -14.23 -5.27 3.30
CA ALA A 96 -14.61 -5.90 2.04
C ALA A 96 -13.41 -6.00 1.08
N THR A 97 -12.56 -4.96 1.03
CA THR A 97 -11.32 -4.97 0.24
C THR A 97 -10.37 -6.08 0.67
N SER A 98 -10.13 -6.21 1.98
CA SER A 98 -9.23 -7.28 2.48
C SER A 98 -9.78 -8.68 2.20
N TYR A 99 -11.10 -8.86 2.19
CA TYR A 99 -11.72 -10.14 1.82
C TYR A 99 -11.47 -10.46 0.34
N ALA A 100 -11.75 -9.54 -0.57
CA ALA A 100 -11.57 -9.75 -1.99
C ALA A 100 -10.10 -10.01 -2.35
N LEU A 101 -9.17 -9.24 -1.80
CA LEU A 101 -7.73 -9.44 -2.01
C LEU A 101 -7.25 -10.78 -1.44
N THR A 102 -7.77 -11.20 -0.29
CA THR A 102 -7.45 -12.52 0.29
C THR A 102 -7.87 -13.66 -0.63
N SER A 103 -9.09 -13.59 -1.19
CA SER A 103 -9.58 -14.60 -2.14
C SER A 103 -8.67 -14.65 -3.37
N ALA A 104 -8.30 -13.50 -3.93
CA ALA A 104 -7.38 -13.44 -5.06
C ALA A 104 -5.98 -14.00 -4.73
N ILE A 105 -5.45 -13.73 -3.53
CA ILE A 105 -4.15 -14.27 -3.10
C ILE A 105 -4.22 -15.80 -2.97
N ARG A 106 -5.30 -16.35 -2.43
CA ARG A 106 -5.51 -17.81 -2.38
C ARG A 106 -5.52 -18.40 -3.78
N LYS A 107 -6.23 -17.75 -4.71
CA LYS A 107 -6.28 -18.19 -6.12
C LYS A 107 -4.92 -18.13 -6.80
N ILE A 108 -4.13 -17.09 -6.58
CA ILE A 108 -2.73 -17.01 -7.04
C ILE A 108 -1.90 -18.13 -6.43
N SER A 109 -2.12 -18.45 -5.15
CA SER A 109 -1.36 -19.49 -4.43
C SER A 109 -1.67 -20.91 -4.91
N GLU A 110 -2.82 -21.14 -5.56
CA GLU A 110 -3.13 -22.42 -6.22
C GLU A 110 -2.22 -22.67 -7.43
N GLU A 111 -1.79 -21.63 -8.15
CA GLU A 111 -0.87 -21.74 -9.28
C GLU A 111 0.57 -22.00 -8.80
N GLN A 112 0.98 -21.26 -7.80
CA GLN A 112 2.29 -21.37 -7.15
C GLN A 112 2.19 -20.86 -5.73
N ALA A 113 2.59 -21.65 -4.74
CA ALA A 113 2.53 -21.27 -3.33
C ALA A 113 3.20 -19.91 -3.10
N VAL A 114 2.49 -19.02 -2.40
CA VAL A 114 2.97 -17.69 -2.05
C VAL A 114 3.72 -17.76 -0.72
N ASP A 115 4.95 -17.25 -0.71
CA ASP A 115 5.80 -17.21 0.47
C ASP A 115 5.62 -15.90 1.26
N LEU A 116 5.45 -14.79 0.56
CA LEU A 116 5.33 -13.44 1.14
C LEU A 116 4.24 -12.63 0.44
N VAL A 117 3.51 -11.87 1.24
CA VAL A 117 2.66 -10.78 0.74
C VAL A 117 3.23 -9.46 1.26
N PHE A 118 3.41 -8.50 0.36
CA PHE A 118 3.79 -7.14 0.69
C PHE A 118 2.67 -6.16 0.43
N THR A 119 2.54 -5.17 1.29
CA THR A 119 1.72 -3.97 1.09
C THR A 119 2.52 -2.74 1.54
N GLY A 120 2.19 -1.55 1.07
CA GLY A 120 2.57 -0.34 1.77
C GLY A 120 1.91 -0.27 3.15
N LYS A 121 2.42 0.57 4.02
CA LYS A 121 1.85 0.83 5.35
C LYS A 121 0.36 1.21 5.25
N GLN A 122 0.05 2.10 4.32
CA GLN A 122 -1.29 2.68 4.11
C GLN A 122 -1.39 3.27 2.71
N THR A 123 -2.54 3.85 2.37
CA THR A 123 -2.72 4.61 1.13
C THR A 123 -2.91 6.09 1.43
N ILE A 124 -2.41 6.97 0.53
CA ILE A 124 -2.48 8.44 0.72
C ILE A 124 -3.90 9.02 0.63
N ASP A 125 -4.85 8.25 0.10
CA ASP A 125 -6.25 8.68 -0.05
C ASP A 125 -7.16 8.20 1.08
N GLY A 126 -6.77 7.20 1.84
CA GLY A 126 -7.61 6.59 2.88
C GLY A 126 -6.99 6.55 4.27
N ASP A 127 -5.67 6.51 4.37
CA ASP A 127 -4.85 6.55 5.61
C ASP A 127 -5.23 5.53 6.72
N THR A 128 -5.92 4.43 6.37
CA THR A 128 -6.46 3.51 7.38
C THR A 128 -5.46 2.49 7.91
N ALA A 129 -4.46 2.11 7.12
CA ALA A 129 -3.47 1.06 7.42
C ALA A 129 -4.10 -0.33 7.77
N GLN A 130 -5.34 -0.61 7.35
CA GLN A 130 -6.12 -1.78 7.80
C GLN A 130 -6.11 -2.94 6.81
N VAL A 131 -5.91 -2.68 5.51
CA VAL A 131 -6.06 -3.71 4.47
C VAL A 131 -5.01 -4.82 4.61
N GLY A 132 -3.73 -4.48 4.80
CA GLY A 132 -2.66 -5.46 5.04
C GLY A 132 -2.96 -6.39 6.24
N PRO A 133 -3.18 -5.84 7.43
CA PRO A 133 -3.59 -6.63 8.61
C PRO A 133 -4.84 -7.47 8.38
N GLY A 134 -5.85 -6.93 7.67
CA GLY A 134 -7.07 -7.64 7.32
C GLY A 134 -6.80 -8.87 6.43
N ILE A 135 -5.91 -8.75 5.45
CA ILE A 135 -5.47 -9.87 4.59
C ILE A 135 -4.76 -10.93 5.43
N ALA A 136 -3.75 -10.54 6.23
CA ALA A 136 -2.98 -11.48 7.05
C ALA A 136 -3.88 -12.28 7.99
N LYS A 137 -4.83 -11.61 8.67
CA LYS A 137 -5.80 -12.26 9.55
C LYS A 137 -6.66 -13.29 8.83
N ARG A 138 -7.10 -12.99 7.61
CA ARG A 138 -7.96 -13.87 6.81
C ARG A 138 -7.19 -15.05 6.20
N LEU A 139 -5.89 -14.86 5.89
CA LEU A 139 -5.01 -15.94 5.46
C LEU A 139 -4.57 -16.83 6.62
N GLY A 140 -4.65 -16.35 7.86
CA GLY A 140 -4.08 -17.02 9.03
C GLY A 140 -2.54 -16.97 9.06
N TRP A 141 -1.95 -15.94 8.42
CA TRP A 141 -0.52 -15.78 8.28
C TRP A 141 0.07 -14.84 9.34
N ASN A 142 1.36 -14.98 9.58
CA ASN A 142 2.10 -14.05 10.42
C ASN A 142 2.09 -12.65 9.81
N LEU A 143 1.94 -11.64 10.67
CA LEU A 143 1.85 -10.23 10.27
C LEU A 143 3.01 -9.43 10.86
N LEU A 144 3.77 -8.77 9.99
CA LEU A 144 4.85 -7.86 10.36
C LEU A 144 4.50 -6.45 9.84
N THR A 145 4.09 -5.55 10.74
CA THR A 145 3.70 -4.18 10.37
C THR A 145 4.80 -3.17 10.62
N TYR A 146 4.76 -2.06 9.88
CA TYR A 146 5.71 -0.94 10.01
C TYR A 146 7.17 -1.37 9.83
N VAL A 147 7.40 -2.29 8.88
CA VAL A 147 8.74 -2.82 8.62
C VAL A 147 9.58 -1.77 7.91
N SER A 148 10.73 -1.49 8.48
CA SER A 148 11.73 -0.55 7.97
C SER A 148 12.91 -1.24 7.29
N LYS A 149 13.13 -2.53 7.57
CA LYS A 149 14.24 -3.28 6.99
C LYS A 149 13.98 -4.79 7.05
N ILE A 150 14.32 -5.49 5.99
CA ILE A 150 14.45 -6.95 5.98
C ILE A 150 15.93 -7.28 6.21
N ASN A 151 16.22 -7.94 7.33
CA ASN A 151 17.60 -8.29 7.69
C ASN A 151 18.03 -9.60 7.06
N GLU A 152 17.14 -10.60 7.09
CA GLU A 152 17.46 -11.95 6.65
C GLU A 152 16.21 -12.69 6.17
N VAL A 153 16.34 -13.45 5.11
CA VAL A 153 15.37 -14.46 4.68
C VAL A 153 16.14 -15.78 4.54
N ASP A 154 15.67 -16.79 5.24
CA ASP A 154 16.17 -18.17 5.15
C ASP A 154 15.08 -19.03 4.51
N LEU A 155 15.32 -19.46 3.26
CA LEU A 155 14.35 -20.23 2.49
C LEU A 155 14.29 -21.68 2.95
N ASP A 156 15.41 -22.24 3.44
CA ASP A 156 15.49 -23.62 3.91
C ASP A 156 14.78 -23.76 5.27
N ALA A 157 15.06 -22.85 6.20
CA ALA A 157 14.39 -22.78 7.49
C ALA A 157 12.98 -22.16 7.40
N ARG A 158 12.60 -21.60 6.24
CA ARG A 158 11.34 -20.87 6.01
C ARG A 158 11.10 -19.79 7.06
N THR A 159 12.10 -18.92 7.28
CA THR A 159 12.02 -17.83 8.26
C THR A 159 12.41 -16.50 7.65
N ILE A 160 11.90 -15.43 8.27
CA ILE A 160 12.25 -14.05 7.93
C ILE A 160 12.53 -13.25 9.21
N THR A 161 13.58 -12.44 9.17
CA THR A 161 13.96 -11.53 10.25
C THR A 161 13.87 -10.09 9.73
N VAL A 162 13.15 -9.24 10.45
CA VAL A 162 12.90 -7.84 10.07
C VAL A 162 13.15 -6.89 11.23
N GLU A 163 13.37 -5.64 10.89
CA GLU A 163 13.27 -4.50 11.81
C GLU A 163 12.00 -3.73 11.52
N ARG A 164 11.27 -3.38 12.57
CA ARG A 164 10.06 -2.57 12.48
C ARG A 164 10.13 -1.35 13.39
N ARG A 165 9.49 -0.26 12.98
CA ARG A 165 9.27 0.89 13.86
C ARG A 165 8.23 0.55 14.90
N ALA A 166 8.53 0.84 16.16
CA ALA A 166 7.64 0.70 17.30
C ALA A 166 7.71 1.96 18.15
N GLU A 167 6.79 2.07 19.10
CA GLU A 167 6.85 3.13 20.12
C GLU A 167 8.16 2.98 20.93
N GLY A 168 8.91 4.07 20.98
CA GLY A 168 10.21 4.09 21.69
C GLY A 168 11.40 3.55 20.91
N GLY A 169 11.26 3.14 19.62
CA GLY A 169 12.42 2.74 18.82
C GLY A 169 12.16 1.69 17.75
N VAL A 170 13.14 0.82 17.54
CA VAL A 170 13.12 -0.24 16.54
C VAL A 170 13.08 -1.60 17.22
N GLN A 171 12.20 -2.47 16.76
CA GLN A 171 12.10 -3.87 17.19
C GLN A 171 12.61 -4.78 16.10
N ARG A 172 13.47 -5.75 16.46
CA ARG A 172 13.88 -6.83 15.56
C ARG A 172 13.03 -8.07 15.86
N LEU A 173 12.35 -8.57 14.82
CA LEU A 173 11.45 -9.72 14.93
C LEU A 173 11.86 -10.80 13.95
N LYS A 174 11.72 -12.06 14.35
CA LYS A 174 11.87 -13.24 13.50
C LYS A 174 10.56 -14.02 13.48
N THR A 175 10.12 -14.46 12.31
CA THR A 175 8.92 -15.29 12.16
C THR A 175 9.08 -16.29 11.02
N THR A 176 8.11 -17.19 10.89
CA THR A 176 8.06 -18.19 9.81
C THR A 176 7.30 -17.68 8.59
N LEU A 177 7.63 -18.23 7.41
CA LEU A 177 6.86 -18.08 6.18
C LEU A 177 5.72 -19.11 6.13
N PRO A 178 4.57 -18.79 5.52
CA PRO A 178 4.28 -17.54 4.82
C PRO A 178 3.95 -16.39 5.78
N SER A 179 4.23 -15.15 5.35
CA SER A 179 3.99 -13.95 6.15
C SER A 179 3.50 -12.80 5.28
N LEU A 180 2.78 -11.85 5.91
CA LEU A 180 2.44 -10.57 5.31
C LEU A 180 3.24 -9.44 5.98
N ILE A 181 3.78 -8.55 5.15
CA ILE A 181 4.63 -7.44 5.57
C ILE A 181 4.02 -6.13 5.09
N THR A 182 3.90 -5.15 5.98
CA THR A 182 3.58 -3.77 5.59
C THR A 182 4.82 -2.89 5.69
N MET A 183 5.23 -2.30 4.55
CA MET A 183 6.47 -1.52 4.45
C MET A 183 6.24 -0.05 4.81
N LEU A 184 7.20 0.51 5.54
CA LEU A 184 7.26 1.95 5.84
C LEU A 184 7.81 2.75 4.66
N GLU A 185 7.51 4.03 4.67
CA GLU A 185 8.15 5.04 3.83
C GLU A 185 9.64 5.22 4.15
N GLY A 186 10.43 5.59 3.13
CA GLY A 186 11.84 5.90 3.28
C GLY A 186 12.75 4.70 3.56
N THR A 187 12.27 3.47 3.35
CA THR A 187 13.03 2.24 3.61
C THR A 187 13.97 1.88 2.46
N ASN A 188 13.65 2.31 1.27
CA ASN A 188 14.40 2.09 0.05
C ASN A 188 14.07 3.17 -0.98
N GLU A 189 14.73 3.12 -2.12
CA GLU A 189 14.45 3.97 -3.29
C GLU A 189 14.02 3.07 -4.44
N MET A 190 12.88 3.42 -5.07
CA MET A 190 12.36 2.69 -6.22
C MET A 190 13.32 2.80 -7.40
N ARG A 191 13.66 1.67 -8.00
CA ARG A 191 14.51 1.60 -9.20
C ARG A 191 13.85 2.28 -10.39
N PHE A 192 14.67 2.68 -11.36
CA PHE A 192 14.18 3.18 -12.64
C PHE A 192 13.94 2.03 -13.63
N ALA A 193 12.90 2.18 -14.44
CA ALA A 193 12.65 1.28 -15.57
C ALA A 193 13.53 1.65 -16.75
N THR A 194 14.15 0.66 -17.37
CA THR A 194 14.84 0.83 -18.66
C THR A 194 13.83 0.89 -19.81
N MET A 195 14.27 1.26 -21.01
CA MET A 195 13.39 1.21 -22.20
C MET A 195 12.93 -0.22 -22.48
N ASP A 196 13.82 -1.20 -22.34
CA ASP A 196 13.49 -2.61 -22.55
C ASP A 196 12.47 -3.12 -21.54
N ASP A 197 12.56 -2.67 -20.29
CA ASP A 197 11.56 -2.99 -19.26
C ASP A 197 10.19 -2.39 -19.59
N MET A 198 10.15 -1.17 -20.10
CA MET A 198 8.90 -0.53 -20.54
C MET A 198 8.29 -1.27 -21.73
N LEU A 199 9.11 -1.66 -22.72
CA LEU A 199 8.66 -2.47 -23.86
C LEU A 199 8.16 -3.85 -23.43
N ARG A 200 8.84 -4.48 -22.48
CA ARG A 200 8.38 -5.73 -21.86
C ARG A 200 7.03 -5.53 -21.16
N ALA A 201 6.89 -4.50 -20.35
CA ALA A 201 5.66 -4.19 -19.63
C ALA A 201 4.46 -3.96 -20.55
N ALA A 202 4.69 -3.37 -21.71
CA ALA A 202 3.64 -3.19 -22.73
C ALA A 202 3.12 -4.51 -23.31
N ARG A 203 3.94 -5.57 -23.32
CA ARG A 203 3.64 -6.88 -23.91
C ARG A 203 3.13 -7.90 -22.90
N VAL A 204 3.52 -7.79 -21.62
CA VAL A 204 3.08 -8.70 -20.55
C VAL A 204 1.58 -8.53 -20.33
N PRO A 205 0.76 -9.59 -20.42
CA PRO A 205 -0.66 -9.48 -20.19
C PRO A 205 -0.94 -9.22 -18.68
N VAL A 206 -1.81 -8.25 -18.41
CA VAL A 206 -2.41 -8.07 -17.09
C VAL A 206 -3.67 -8.93 -17.04
N ARG A 207 -3.69 -9.91 -16.13
CA ARG A 207 -4.85 -10.78 -15.93
C ARG A 207 -5.97 -9.99 -15.26
N LYS A 208 -7.15 -9.96 -15.88
CA LYS A 208 -8.33 -9.31 -15.31
C LYS A 208 -9.24 -10.37 -14.71
N TRP A 209 -9.48 -10.29 -13.43
CA TRP A 209 -10.34 -11.19 -12.69
C TRP A 209 -11.60 -10.47 -12.23
N ASN A 210 -12.75 -10.99 -12.61
CA ASN A 210 -14.02 -10.62 -12.01
C ASN A 210 -14.19 -11.32 -10.65
N LYS A 211 -15.35 -11.20 -10.02
CA LYS A 211 -15.63 -11.82 -8.72
C LYS A 211 -15.50 -13.35 -8.73
N ASP A 212 -15.87 -13.98 -9.84
CA ASP A 212 -15.86 -15.45 -9.98
C ASP A 212 -14.41 -15.94 -10.22
N ASP A 213 -13.66 -15.26 -11.11
CA ASP A 213 -12.25 -15.53 -11.38
C ASP A 213 -11.38 -15.35 -10.12
N ALA A 214 -11.71 -14.36 -9.29
CA ALA A 214 -11.02 -14.07 -8.02
C ALA A 214 -11.36 -15.05 -6.90
N GLY A 215 -12.26 -16.02 -7.13
CA GLY A 215 -12.65 -17.00 -6.13
C GLY A 215 -13.47 -16.44 -4.98
N ILE A 216 -14.37 -15.50 -5.26
CA ILE A 216 -15.26 -14.94 -4.25
C ILE A 216 -16.36 -15.95 -3.93
N GLU A 217 -16.31 -16.55 -2.75
CA GLU A 217 -17.28 -17.53 -2.27
C GLU A 217 -18.56 -16.86 -1.75
N ASP A 218 -18.44 -15.71 -1.11
CA ASP A 218 -19.54 -14.99 -0.47
C ASP A 218 -19.67 -13.56 -0.99
N ILE A 219 -20.60 -13.37 -1.91
CA ILE A 219 -20.88 -12.06 -2.53
C ILE A 219 -21.40 -11.02 -1.53
N THR A 220 -21.87 -11.42 -0.37
CA THR A 220 -22.35 -10.50 0.66
C THR A 220 -21.21 -9.82 1.40
N LYS A 221 -19.97 -10.31 1.25
CA LYS A 221 -18.76 -9.78 1.88
C LYS A 221 -17.94 -8.83 0.99
N ILE A 222 -18.43 -8.51 -0.21
CA ILE A 222 -17.75 -7.60 -1.15
C ILE A 222 -18.55 -6.34 -1.42
N GLY A 223 -17.87 -5.31 -1.95
CA GLY A 223 -18.46 -4.03 -2.32
C GLY A 223 -19.20 -3.36 -1.16
N LEU A 224 -20.20 -2.56 -1.47
CA LEU A 224 -21.02 -1.87 -0.46
C LEU A 224 -21.74 -2.83 0.50
N LYS A 225 -22.17 -4.00 0.03
CA LYS A 225 -22.88 -4.98 0.88
C LYS A 225 -21.96 -5.56 1.96
N GLY A 226 -20.69 -5.77 1.64
CA GLY A 226 -19.68 -6.30 2.56
C GLY A 226 -19.00 -5.24 3.42
N SER A 227 -19.40 -3.97 3.29
CA SER A 227 -18.75 -2.82 3.94
C SER A 227 -19.58 -2.32 5.11
N PRO A 228 -19.17 -2.52 6.37
CA PRO A 228 -19.84 -1.92 7.52
C PRO A 228 -19.70 -0.39 7.58
N THR A 229 -18.76 0.20 6.82
CA THR A 229 -18.55 1.64 6.73
C THR A 229 -18.81 2.16 5.33
N ILE A 230 -19.41 3.36 5.24
CA ILE A 230 -19.66 4.05 3.98
C ILE A 230 -19.23 5.51 4.07
N VAL A 231 -18.74 6.06 2.98
CA VAL A 231 -18.45 7.50 2.89
C VAL A 231 -19.76 8.26 2.74
N SER A 232 -20.23 8.92 3.80
CA SER A 232 -21.49 9.67 3.78
C SER A 232 -21.35 11.04 3.13
N LYS A 233 -20.19 11.71 3.29
CA LYS A 233 -19.94 13.05 2.76
C LYS A 233 -18.45 13.30 2.58
N VAL A 234 -18.10 13.98 1.50
CA VAL A 234 -16.75 14.50 1.24
C VAL A 234 -16.83 16.03 1.20
N PHE A 235 -15.94 16.69 1.91
CA PHE A 235 -15.87 18.16 1.94
C PHE A 235 -14.41 18.63 2.05
N ALA A 236 -14.13 19.83 1.52
CA ALA A 236 -12.85 20.46 1.74
C ALA A 236 -12.76 20.98 3.19
N PRO A 237 -11.65 20.80 3.89
CA PRO A 237 -11.46 21.39 5.21
C PRO A 237 -11.51 22.91 5.08
N LYS A 238 -12.06 23.58 6.10
CA LYS A 238 -12.01 25.05 6.16
C LYS A 238 -10.56 25.49 6.17
N PRO A 239 -10.20 26.57 5.42
CA PRO A 239 -8.87 27.15 5.52
C PRO A 239 -8.54 27.42 6.99
N ARG A 240 -7.31 27.13 7.39
CA ARG A 240 -6.84 27.56 8.71
C ARG A 240 -6.98 29.08 8.76
N LYS A 241 -7.61 29.60 9.81
CA LYS A 241 -7.55 31.05 10.08
C LYS A 241 -6.07 31.41 10.14
N GLU A 242 -5.71 32.53 9.52
CA GLU A 242 -4.36 33.11 9.66
C GLU A 242 -3.96 33.02 11.13
N ARG A 243 -2.80 32.50 11.41
CA ARG A 243 -2.26 32.50 12.78
C ARG A 243 -2.20 33.96 13.18
N ALA A 244 -2.86 34.32 14.27
CA ALA A 244 -2.54 35.53 14.98
C ALA A 244 -1.01 35.59 15.16
N ASP A 245 -0.44 36.76 14.95
CA ASP A 245 1.00 37.03 14.90
C ASP A 245 1.78 36.13 15.86
N MET A 246 2.79 35.48 15.29
CA MET A 246 3.70 34.62 16.07
C MET A 246 4.43 35.60 17.04
N GLN A 247 4.02 35.61 18.31
CA GLN A 247 4.83 36.28 19.34
C GLN A 247 6.16 35.52 19.41
N THR A 248 7.20 36.16 18.93
CA THR A 248 8.58 35.71 19.15
C THR A 248 8.86 35.91 20.65
N ILE A 249 8.79 34.88 21.43
CA ILE A 249 9.31 34.91 22.80
C ILE A 249 10.83 34.95 22.66
N ASP A 250 11.40 36.12 22.95
CA ASP A 250 12.84 36.28 23.00
C ASP A 250 13.38 35.51 24.21
N ARG A 251 14.02 34.34 23.94
CA ARG A 251 14.60 33.50 24.99
C ARG A 251 15.69 34.20 25.82
N SER A 252 16.13 35.41 25.42
CA SER A 252 17.10 36.17 26.18
C SER A 252 16.53 36.74 27.48
N GLU A 253 15.19 36.86 27.63
CA GLU A 253 14.58 37.38 28.86
C GLU A 253 14.30 36.30 29.93
N GLU A 254 14.20 35.03 29.55
CA GLU A 254 13.98 33.94 30.54
C GLU A 254 15.21 33.68 31.43
N HIS A 255 16.42 33.90 30.92
CA HIS A 255 17.66 33.68 31.69
C HIS A 255 18.03 34.79 32.66
N THR A 256 17.41 35.98 32.56
CA THR A 256 17.70 37.06 33.48
C THR A 256 16.83 37.08 34.75
N SER A 257 15.67 36.42 34.71
CA SER A 257 14.78 36.39 35.89
C SER A 257 15.16 35.30 36.93
N GLU A 258 15.86 34.26 36.52
CA GLU A 258 16.31 33.19 37.45
C GLU A 258 17.61 33.54 38.24
N LEU A 259 18.36 34.56 37.75
CA LEU A 259 19.60 34.98 38.43
C LEU A 259 19.38 36.12 39.47
N GLN A 260 18.16 36.61 39.64
CA GLN A 260 17.84 37.65 40.62
C GLN A 260 17.12 37.13 41.87
N SER A 261 16.93 35.80 42.02
CA SER A 261 16.25 35.19 43.17
C SER A 261 17.17 34.37 44.08
N HIS A 262 18.43 34.78 44.20
CA HIS A 262 19.34 34.25 45.24
C HIS A 262 20.08 35.39 45.96
#